data_ba490169a3b4d7b3203a48a1f40bde7a
#
_entry.id   ba490169a3b4d7b3203a48a1f40bde7a
#
_cell.length_a   1.000
_cell.length_b   1.000
_cell.length_c   1.000
_cell.angle_alpha   90.00
_cell.angle_beta   90.00
_cell.angle_gamma   90.00
#
_symmetry.space_group_name_H-M   'P 1'
#
loop_
_entity.id
_entity.type
_entity.pdbx_description
1 polymer ?
#
loop_
_entity_poly.entity_id
_entity_poly.type
_entity_poly.pdbx_seq_one_letter_code
_entity_poly.pdbx_strand_id
1 'polypeptide(L)'
;MNAFLPSFFKHKRPSDLVRIGRTHDGGYTISEKDIIETGHLISLGMADDWSFESGFKLINEVPIFIYDRSISKRFFLKRMIRSIVSPNKVRGDSILRVEEKQFILLKSIKTYLSYISFFQNEVKHIEKNVGLDLAGSITMDNVFKETDSNKIFLKIDIEGGEYRLLDSIIENQDRLTGMVMEFHDCDLHLGLIENFLSKFSLSLVNIHANNNGAIDNRTGIPHALELSFSSQVVESNEFCSYPNSIDQRNNSFRDEIIINFSD
;
A
#
# COMPACT_ATOMS: atom_id res chain seq x y z
N MET A 1 -16.86 6.78 -12.55
CA MET A 1 -16.01 7.31 -13.65
C MET A 1 -15.50 6.11 -14.45
N ASN A 2 -15.18 6.26 -15.76
CA ASN A 2 -14.63 5.15 -16.55
C ASN A 2 -13.16 5.40 -16.87
N ALA A 3 -12.33 4.40 -16.63
CA ALA A 3 -10.94 4.35 -17.05
C ALA A 3 -10.75 3.28 -18.13
N PHE A 4 -9.69 3.42 -18.91
CA PHE A 4 -9.35 2.47 -19.97
C PHE A 4 -7.89 2.03 -19.80
N LEU A 5 -7.69 0.74 -19.55
CA LEU A 5 -6.37 0.15 -19.43
C LEU A 5 -6.05 -0.73 -20.65
N PRO A 6 -4.79 -0.81 -21.08
CA PRO A 6 -4.36 -1.76 -22.10
C PRO A 6 -4.64 -3.22 -21.74
N SER A 7 -4.80 -4.05 -22.75
CA SER A 7 -5.16 -5.47 -22.59
C SER A 7 -4.16 -6.32 -21.80
N PHE A 8 -2.90 -5.88 -21.67
CA PHE A 8 -1.89 -6.59 -20.88
C PHE A 8 -2.19 -6.58 -19.36
N PHE A 9 -3.11 -5.74 -18.87
CA PHE A 9 -3.62 -5.78 -17.50
C PHE A 9 -4.72 -6.84 -17.30
N LYS A 10 -5.28 -7.42 -18.37
CA LYS A 10 -6.32 -8.45 -18.25
C LYS A 10 -5.75 -9.67 -17.53
N HIS A 11 -6.41 -10.10 -16.47
CA HIS A 11 -6.01 -11.30 -15.74
C HIS A 11 -7.22 -12.13 -15.32
N LYS A 12 -6.95 -13.39 -14.95
CA LYS A 12 -7.97 -14.34 -14.52
C LYS A 12 -8.39 -14.07 -13.09
N ARG A 13 -9.65 -14.42 -12.77
CA ARG A 13 -10.24 -14.20 -11.45
C ARG A 13 -9.72 -15.22 -10.44
N PRO A 14 -9.00 -14.85 -9.39
CA PRO A 14 -8.65 -15.74 -8.29
C PRO A 14 -9.86 -15.96 -7.37
N SER A 15 -9.84 -17.06 -6.58
CA SER A 15 -10.96 -17.46 -5.71
C SER A 15 -10.77 -17.09 -4.25
N ASP A 16 -9.56 -16.66 -3.85
CA ASP A 16 -9.13 -16.50 -2.46
C ASP A 16 -8.79 -15.07 -2.06
N LEU A 17 -9.36 -14.09 -2.77
CA LEU A 17 -9.12 -12.69 -2.45
C LEU A 17 -9.80 -12.28 -1.14
N VAL A 18 -9.04 -11.60 -0.31
CA VAL A 18 -9.49 -10.93 0.90
C VAL A 18 -9.05 -9.48 0.88
N ARG A 19 -9.83 -8.61 1.53
CA ARG A 19 -9.45 -7.21 1.71
C ARG A 19 -8.98 -6.99 3.14
N ILE A 20 -7.76 -6.50 3.32
CA ILE A 20 -7.18 -6.16 4.62
C ILE A 20 -6.79 -4.68 4.68
N GLY A 21 -6.66 -4.16 5.89
CA GLY A 21 -6.49 -2.74 6.13
C GLY A 21 -7.80 -2.05 6.50
N ARG A 22 -7.79 -0.74 6.60
CA ARG A 22 -8.99 0.04 6.94
C ARG A 22 -9.98 0.11 5.79
N THR A 23 -11.19 0.51 6.09
CA THR A 23 -12.17 0.90 5.05
C THR A 23 -11.67 2.11 4.29
N HIS A 24 -11.92 2.15 2.99
CA HIS A 24 -11.45 3.17 2.05
C HIS A 24 -9.93 3.12 1.86
N ASP A 25 -9.27 4.26 1.77
CA ASP A 25 -7.85 4.41 1.53
C ASP A 25 -6.97 3.67 2.56
N GLY A 26 -5.92 2.98 2.12
CA GLY A 26 -5.02 2.18 2.97
C GLY A 26 -5.47 0.75 3.25
N GLY A 27 -6.54 0.26 2.60
CA GLY A 27 -6.90 -1.15 2.57
C GLY A 27 -6.76 -1.73 1.17
N TYR A 28 -6.20 -2.95 1.07
CA TYR A 28 -5.86 -3.59 -0.20
C TYR A 28 -6.49 -4.96 -0.31
N THR A 29 -6.85 -5.34 -1.54
CA THR A 29 -7.39 -6.65 -1.90
C THR A 29 -6.26 -7.55 -2.39
N ILE A 30 -5.98 -8.63 -1.66
CA ILE A 30 -4.86 -9.54 -1.90
C ILE A 30 -5.27 -11.01 -1.71
N SER A 31 -4.44 -11.97 -2.10
CA SER A 31 -4.68 -13.40 -1.87
C SER A 31 -4.49 -13.75 -0.38
N GLU A 32 -5.45 -14.45 0.22
CA GLU A 32 -5.37 -14.94 1.59
C GLU A 32 -4.29 -16.02 1.74
N LYS A 33 -4.14 -16.88 0.74
CA LYS A 33 -3.09 -17.92 0.75
C LYS A 33 -1.70 -17.32 0.81
N ASP A 34 -1.46 -16.21 0.09
CA ASP A 34 -0.16 -15.53 0.13
C ASP A 34 0.14 -15.01 1.54
N ILE A 35 -0.87 -14.48 2.26
CA ILE A 35 -0.70 -14.07 3.66
C ILE A 35 -0.29 -15.26 4.51
N ILE A 36 -1.03 -16.39 4.40
CA ILE A 36 -0.82 -17.59 5.21
C ILE A 36 0.57 -18.20 4.97
N GLU A 37 1.04 -18.19 3.73
CA GLU A 37 2.34 -18.77 3.35
C GLU A 37 3.52 -17.86 3.63
N THR A 38 3.28 -16.58 3.94
CA THR A 38 4.32 -15.59 4.20
C THR A 38 5.10 -15.91 5.47
N GLY A 39 6.42 -15.75 5.42
CA GLY A 39 7.32 -15.83 6.56
C GLY A 39 7.84 -14.48 7.03
N HIS A 40 7.67 -13.40 6.23
CA HIS A 40 8.09 -12.05 6.56
C HIS A 40 7.30 -11.01 5.74
N LEU A 41 6.71 -10.02 6.40
CA LEU A 41 6.09 -8.88 5.73
C LEU A 41 7.07 -7.71 5.64
N ILE A 42 7.32 -7.23 4.44
CA ILE A 42 8.02 -5.97 4.18
C ILE A 42 7.00 -4.96 3.68
N SER A 43 6.88 -3.82 4.36
CA SER A 43 5.98 -2.74 3.99
C SER A 43 6.75 -1.45 3.75
N LEU A 44 6.54 -0.84 2.60
CA LEU A 44 7.15 0.43 2.21
C LEU A 44 6.06 1.51 2.11
N GLY A 45 6.21 2.56 2.93
CA GLY A 45 5.20 3.61 3.07
C GLY A 45 4.06 3.18 4.02
N MET A 46 3.91 3.92 5.09
CA MET A 46 2.89 3.66 6.11
C MET A 46 2.11 4.92 6.45
N ALA A 47 2.74 6.09 6.32
CA ALA A 47 2.21 7.35 6.80
C ALA A 47 1.70 7.25 8.27
N ASP A 48 0.50 7.70 8.57
CA ASP A 48 -0.08 7.57 9.92
C ASP A 48 -1.11 6.42 10.02
N ASP A 49 -1.02 5.42 9.12
CA ASP A 49 -1.90 4.25 9.08
C ASP A 49 -1.12 2.94 8.90
N TRP A 50 -1.25 2.02 9.84
CA TRP A 50 -0.69 0.66 9.82
C TRP A 50 -1.79 -0.39 9.91
N SER A 51 -2.96 -0.06 9.40
CA SER A 51 -4.11 -0.96 9.45
C SER A 51 -3.94 -2.18 8.56
N PHE A 52 -3.22 -2.03 7.43
CA PHE A 52 -2.87 -3.15 6.56
C PHE A 52 -1.96 -4.14 7.29
N GLU A 53 -0.87 -3.68 7.88
CA GLU A 53 0.08 -4.51 8.61
C GLU A 53 -0.55 -5.14 9.86
N SER A 54 -1.46 -4.42 10.52
CA SER A 54 -2.24 -4.96 11.64
C SER A 54 -3.20 -6.04 11.18
N GLY A 55 -3.89 -5.86 10.05
CA GLY A 55 -4.76 -6.86 9.45
C GLY A 55 -3.99 -8.10 8.99
N PHE A 56 -2.83 -7.90 8.37
CA PHE A 56 -1.94 -8.98 7.98
C PHE A 56 -1.50 -9.82 9.20
N LYS A 57 -1.05 -9.14 10.27
CA LYS A 57 -0.62 -9.78 11.52
C LYS A 57 -1.73 -10.57 12.22
N LEU A 58 -2.99 -10.17 12.07
CA LEU A 58 -4.14 -10.90 12.63
C LEU A 58 -4.37 -12.24 11.94
N ILE A 59 -4.02 -12.37 10.65
CA ILE A 59 -4.15 -13.60 9.88
C ILE A 59 -2.90 -14.47 10.04
N ASN A 60 -1.71 -13.86 9.97
CA ASN A 60 -0.44 -14.54 10.07
C ASN A 60 0.57 -13.72 10.91
N GLU A 61 0.92 -14.22 12.08
CA GLU A 61 1.86 -13.57 12.99
C GLU A 61 3.32 -13.83 12.58
N VAL A 62 3.85 -12.93 11.74
CA VAL A 62 5.22 -12.99 11.20
C VAL A 62 5.99 -11.71 11.54
N PRO A 63 7.33 -11.69 11.43
CA PRO A 63 8.10 -10.46 11.50
C PRO A 63 7.62 -9.47 10.44
N ILE A 64 7.52 -8.18 10.83
CA ILE A 64 7.07 -7.09 9.97
C ILE A 64 8.10 -5.97 9.99
N PHE A 65 8.67 -5.63 8.84
CA PHE A 65 9.56 -4.49 8.68
C PHE A 65 8.85 -3.41 7.86
N ILE A 66 8.68 -2.24 8.45
CA ILE A 66 8.01 -1.09 7.83
C ILE A 66 9.03 0.02 7.63
N TYR A 67 9.21 0.43 6.39
CA TYR A 67 10.11 1.51 6.00
C TYR A 67 9.31 2.76 5.69
N ASP A 68 9.48 3.77 6.52
CA ASP A 68 8.88 5.10 6.32
C ASP A 68 9.69 6.16 7.06
N ARG A 69 10.18 7.16 6.32
CA ARG A 69 10.90 8.30 6.92
C ARG A 69 10.02 9.50 7.21
N SER A 70 8.82 9.55 6.65
CA SER A 70 7.92 10.69 6.78
C SER A 70 7.42 10.87 8.21
N ILE A 71 7.37 9.78 8.97
CA ILE A 71 6.88 9.74 10.36
C ILE A 71 7.90 9.08 11.30
N SER A 72 7.69 9.26 12.60
CA SER A 72 8.53 8.67 13.64
C SER A 72 7.77 8.60 14.97
N LYS A 73 8.28 7.82 15.92
CA LYS A 73 7.76 7.87 17.31
C LYS A 73 7.73 9.30 17.86
N ARG A 74 8.76 10.11 17.54
CA ARG A 74 8.85 11.51 17.96
C ARG A 74 7.80 12.39 17.29
N PHE A 75 7.43 12.08 16.05
CA PHE A 75 6.36 12.78 15.33
C PHE A 75 5.02 12.61 16.06
N PHE A 76 4.63 11.38 16.38
CA PHE A 76 3.38 11.10 17.08
C PHE A 76 3.35 11.68 18.49
N LEU A 77 4.48 11.60 19.23
CA LEU A 77 4.62 12.22 20.54
C LEU A 77 4.44 13.75 20.44
N LYS A 78 5.12 14.42 19.49
CA LYS A 78 4.98 15.86 19.29
C LYS A 78 3.56 16.24 18.88
N ARG A 79 2.89 15.45 18.02
CA ARG A 79 1.49 15.67 17.61
C ARG A 79 0.57 15.57 18.82
N MET A 80 0.75 14.58 19.68
CA MET A 80 0.01 14.43 20.93
C MET A 80 0.22 15.64 21.87
N ILE A 81 1.46 16.04 22.13
CA ILE A 81 1.76 17.20 22.97
C ILE A 81 1.14 18.48 22.37
N ARG A 82 1.25 18.70 21.06
CA ARG A 82 0.64 19.84 20.39
C ARG A 82 -0.88 19.86 20.51
N SER A 83 -1.52 18.70 20.50
CA SER A 83 -2.99 18.62 20.68
C SER A 83 -3.43 19.05 22.08
N ILE A 84 -2.54 18.95 23.08
CA ILE A 84 -2.78 19.44 24.45
C ILE A 84 -2.54 20.95 24.53
N VAL A 85 -1.36 21.41 24.07
CA VAL A 85 -0.89 22.79 24.27
C VAL A 85 -1.49 23.78 23.25
N SER A 86 -1.66 23.35 22.01
CA SER A 86 -2.08 24.22 20.90
C SER A 86 -2.92 23.45 19.87
N PRO A 87 -4.12 22.98 20.22
CA PRO A 87 -4.94 22.12 19.35
C PRO A 87 -5.27 22.77 17.98
N ASN A 88 -5.42 24.10 17.93
CA ASN A 88 -5.69 24.83 16.70
C ASN A 88 -4.54 24.66 15.65
N LYS A 89 -3.29 24.53 16.10
CA LYS A 89 -2.14 24.35 15.22
C LYS A 89 -2.05 22.93 14.61
N VAL A 90 -2.73 21.97 15.21
CA VAL A 90 -2.73 20.57 14.72
C VAL A 90 -3.56 20.45 13.44
N ARG A 91 -4.66 21.21 13.36
CA ARG A 91 -5.58 21.19 12.22
C ARG A 91 -5.36 22.35 11.24
N GLY A 92 -4.59 23.38 11.62
CA GLY A 92 -4.37 24.57 10.80
C GLY A 92 -5.50 25.62 10.88
N ASP A 93 -6.53 25.38 11.69
CA ASP A 93 -7.66 26.28 11.87
C ASP A 93 -7.38 27.36 12.92
N SER A 94 -7.87 28.57 12.71
CA SER A 94 -7.68 29.69 13.62
C SER A 94 -8.52 29.57 14.89
N ILE A 95 -9.71 28.97 14.83
CA ILE A 95 -10.62 28.80 15.95
C ILE A 95 -11.29 27.43 15.88
N LEU A 96 -11.08 26.59 16.92
CA LEU A 96 -11.74 25.30 17.08
C LEU A 96 -12.73 25.35 18.24
N ARG A 97 -13.86 24.66 18.12
CA ARG A 97 -14.82 24.43 19.19
C ARG A 97 -14.20 23.50 20.24
N VAL A 98 -14.72 23.56 21.48
CA VAL A 98 -14.21 22.71 22.59
C VAL A 98 -14.29 21.23 22.26
N GLU A 99 -15.39 20.77 21.66
CA GLU A 99 -15.61 19.39 21.24
C GLU A 99 -14.59 18.93 20.19
N GLU A 100 -14.27 19.78 19.23
CA GLU A 100 -13.25 19.51 18.20
C GLU A 100 -11.85 19.39 18.82
N LYS A 101 -11.52 20.22 19.79
CA LYS A 101 -10.26 20.14 20.54
C LYS A 101 -10.14 18.83 21.31
N GLN A 102 -11.22 18.42 22.00
CA GLN A 102 -11.28 17.15 22.70
C GLN A 102 -11.12 15.96 21.73
N PHE A 103 -11.81 15.99 20.60
CA PHE A 103 -11.70 14.96 19.56
C PHE A 103 -10.27 14.84 19.04
N ILE A 104 -9.62 15.96 18.70
CA ILE A 104 -8.23 15.99 18.21
C ILE A 104 -7.28 15.42 19.27
N LEU A 105 -7.47 15.81 20.53
CA LEU A 105 -6.67 15.32 21.65
C LEU A 105 -6.81 13.79 21.80
N LEU A 106 -8.04 13.30 21.90
CA LEU A 106 -8.32 11.87 22.07
C LEU A 106 -7.79 11.06 20.90
N LYS A 107 -8.00 11.55 19.66
CA LYS A 107 -7.44 10.90 18.44
C LYS A 107 -5.91 10.87 18.51
N SER A 108 -5.25 11.95 18.88
CA SER A 108 -3.77 12.02 18.94
C SER A 108 -3.20 11.09 20.01
N ILE A 109 -3.83 11.01 21.18
CA ILE A 109 -3.45 10.08 22.25
C ILE A 109 -3.64 8.63 21.76
N LYS A 110 -4.82 8.31 21.22
CA LYS A 110 -5.12 6.97 20.72
C LYS A 110 -4.12 6.53 19.65
N THR A 111 -3.80 7.41 18.70
CA THR A 111 -2.82 7.12 17.63
C THR A 111 -1.43 6.87 18.21
N TYR A 112 -0.96 7.70 19.17
CA TYR A 112 0.34 7.49 19.81
C TYR A 112 0.39 6.18 20.59
N LEU A 113 -0.63 5.86 21.38
CA LEU A 113 -0.70 4.61 22.13
C LEU A 113 -0.77 3.39 21.20
N SER A 114 -1.56 3.47 20.14
CA SER A 114 -1.62 2.43 19.10
C SER A 114 -0.27 2.21 18.44
N TYR A 115 0.46 3.30 18.10
CA TYR A 115 1.80 3.20 17.55
C TYR A 115 2.75 2.44 18.48
N ILE A 116 2.87 2.87 19.74
CA ILE A 116 3.80 2.22 20.68
C ILE A 116 3.39 0.78 21.03
N SER A 117 2.11 0.44 20.93
CA SER A 117 1.60 -0.93 21.13
C SER A 117 1.88 -1.83 19.93
N PHE A 118 1.77 -1.30 18.71
CA PHE A 118 1.97 -2.09 17.49
C PHE A 118 3.45 -2.35 17.20
N PHE A 119 4.31 -1.32 17.34
CA PHE A 119 5.75 -1.41 17.07
C PHE A 119 6.52 -2.00 18.25
N GLN A 120 6.31 -3.28 18.51
CA GLN A 120 6.99 -4.06 19.55
C GLN A 120 7.42 -5.42 18.98
N ASN A 121 8.41 -6.04 19.62
CA ASN A 121 8.90 -7.37 19.28
C ASN A 121 9.34 -7.49 17.81
N GLU A 122 8.63 -8.31 17.03
CA GLU A 122 8.93 -8.63 15.64
C GLU A 122 8.46 -7.53 14.64
N VAL A 123 7.78 -6.46 15.11
CA VAL A 123 7.33 -5.36 14.27
C VAL A 123 8.26 -4.17 14.40
N LYS A 124 8.98 -3.84 13.33
CA LYS A 124 9.98 -2.78 13.32
C LYS A 124 9.57 -1.63 12.40
N HIS A 125 9.63 -0.40 12.91
CA HIS A 125 9.57 0.80 12.08
C HIS A 125 11.00 1.29 11.82
N ILE A 126 11.38 1.36 10.55
CA ILE A 126 12.69 1.78 10.07
C ILE A 126 12.54 3.14 9.39
N GLU A 127 13.03 4.18 10.06
CA GLU A 127 12.90 5.58 9.61
C GLU A 127 13.82 5.88 8.40
N LYS A 128 13.60 5.18 7.27
CA LYS A 128 14.35 5.33 6.02
C LYS A 128 13.41 5.41 4.83
N ASN A 129 13.78 6.20 3.81
CA ASN A 129 13.18 6.10 2.48
C ASN A 129 13.79 4.91 1.75
N VAL A 130 13.02 4.24 0.87
CA VAL A 130 13.52 3.14 0.03
C VAL A 130 13.69 3.61 -1.42
N GLY A 131 14.71 3.08 -2.10
CA GLY A 131 14.93 3.29 -3.53
C GLY A 131 16.12 4.17 -3.90
N LEU A 132 16.82 4.77 -2.94
CA LEU A 132 18.00 5.59 -3.19
C LEU A 132 19.15 5.20 -2.25
N ASP A 133 20.38 5.31 -2.73
CA ASP A 133 21.59 5.18 -1.91
C ASP A 133 22.05 6.57 -1.43
N LEU A 134 21.31 7.11 -0.48
CA LEU A 134 21.54 8.44 0.09
C LEU A 134 21.41 8.40 1.62
N ALA A 135 21.96 9.41 2.29
CA ALA A 135 21.81 9.54 3.73
C ALA A 135 20.33 9.57 4.17
N GLY A 136 19.94 8.63 5.02
CA GLY A 136 18.56 8.46 5.48
C GLY A 136 17.66 7.68 4.51
N SER A 137 18.26 7.01 3.53
CA SER A 137 17.60 6.08 2.60
C SER A 137 18.28 4.72 2.62
N ILE A 138 17.67 3.75 1.95
CA ILE A 138 18.17 2.39 1.77
C ILE A 138 17.77 1.92 0.36
N THR A 139 18.63 1.17 -0.31
CA THR A 139 18.29 0.54 -1.60
C THR A 139 17.34 -0.64 -1.38
N MET A 140 16.55 -1.01 -2.38
CA MET A 140 15.65 -2.17 -2.30
C MET A 140 16.43 -3.47 -2.09
N ASP A 141 17.60 -3.63 -2.72
CA ASP A 141 18.48 -4.78 -2.52
C ASP A 141 18.92 -4.93 -1.05
N ASN A 142 19.19 -3.81 -0.39
CA ASN A 142 19.55 -3.84 1.02
C ASN A 142 18.32 -4.14 1.90
N VAL A 143 17.12 -3.72 1.51
CA VAL A 143 15.88 -4.11 2.19
C VAL A 143 15.71 -5.63 2.14
N PHE A 144 15.90 -6.25 0.98
CA PHE A 144 15.82 -7.72 0.84
C PHE A 144 16.90 -8.46 1.66
N LYS A 145 18.06 -7.84 1.90
CA LYS A 145 19.13 -8.42 2.73
C LYS A 145 18.88 -8.33 4.24
N GLU A 146 17.93 -7.51 4.68
CA GLU A 146 17.55 -7.40 6.11
C GLU A 146 16.78 -8.65 6.61
N THR A 147 16.39 -9.57 5.71
CA THR A 147 15.72 -10.83 6.05
C THR A 147 16.25 -11.99 5.25
N ASP A 148 16.44 -13.14 5.90
CA ASP A 148 16.82 -14.41 5.27
C ASP A 148 15.60 -15.20 4.78
N SER A 149 14.38 -14.68 4.98
CA SER A 149 13.16 -15.36 4.54
C SER A 149 13.10 -15.47 3.01
N ASN A 150 12.73 -16.66 2.53
CA ASN A 150 12.39 -16.92 1.13
C ASN A 150 10.87 -16.94 0.90
N LYS A 151 10.09 -16.40 1.85
CA LYS A 151 8.64 -16.27 1.80
C LYS A 151 8.27 -14.86 2.28
N ILE A 152 8.39 -13.89 1.39
CA ILE A 152 8.19 -12.47 1.68
C ILE A 152 6.88 -12.01 1.04
N PHE A 153 6.02 -11.34 1.81
CA PHE A 153 4.98 -10.49 1.24
C PHE A 153 5.49 -9.04 1.18
N LEU A 154 5.28 -8.37 0.06
CA LEU A 154 5.77 -7.02 -0.16
C LEU A 154 4.59 -6.04 -0.37
N LYS A 155 4.44 -5.03 0.50
CA LYS A 155 3.51 -3.91 0.32
C LYS A 155 4.31 -2.67 -0.04
N ILE A 156 3.90 -1.97 -1.10
CA ILE A 156 4.57 -0.76 -1.58
C ILE A 156 3.55 0.34 -1.86
N ASP A 157 3.75 1.47 -1.21
CA ASP A 157 2.99 2.70 -1.40
C ASP A 157 3.86 3.88 -0.93
N ILE A 158 4.67 4.44 -1.86
CA ILE A 158 5.74 5.41 -1.55
C ILE A 158 5.68 6.67 -2.43
N GLU A 159 4.47 6.99 -2.92
CA GLU A 159 4.16 8.28 -3.53
C GLU A 159 5.07 8.66 -4.72
N GLY A 160 5.19 7.75 -5.69
CA GLY A 160 5.93 7.96 -6.95
C GLY A 160 7.38 7.44 -6.95
N GLY A 161 7.81 6.77 -5.88
CA GLY A 161 9.13 6.12 -5.79
C GLY A 161 9.20 4.70 -6.36
N GLU A 162 8.08 4.08 -6.69
CA GLU A 162 7.90 2.65 -7.00
C GLU A 162 8.74 2.21 -8.18
N TYR A 163 8.84 3.03 -9.20
CA TYR A 163 9.53 2.73 -10.47
C TYR A 163 11.02 2.46 -10.31
N ARG A 164 11.64 2.97 -9.23
CA ARG A 164 13.07 2.73 -8.91
C ARG A 164 13.32 1.37 -8.29
N LEU A 165 12.27 0.69 -7.87
CA LEU A 165 12.35 -0.58 -7.14
C LEU A 165 12.17 -1.79 -8.07
N LEU A 166 11.60 -1.58 -9.28
CA LEU A 166 11.08 -2.65 -10.13
C LEU A 166 12.15 -3.68 -10.51
N ASP A 167 13.34 -3.24 -10.88
CA ASP A 167 14.42 -4.17 -11.27
C ASP A 167 14.86 -5.05 -10.07
N SER A 168 15.05 -4.45 -8.89
CA SER A 168 15.41 -5.19 -7.68
C SER A 168 14.30 -6.15 -7.23
N ILE A 169 13.02 -5.79 -7.43
CA ILE A 169 11.89 -6.67 -7.16
C ILE A 169 11.91 -7.88 -8.11
N ILE A 170 12.14 -7.67 -9.40
CA ILE A 170 12.28 -8.75 -10.39
C ILE A 170 13.44 -9.68 -10.01
N GLU A 171 14.59 -9.14 -9.62
CA GLU A 171 15.76 -9.93 -9.20
C GLU A 171 15.50 -10.80 -7.96
N ASN A 172 14.56 -10.42 -7.10
CA ASN A 172 14.20 -11.11 -5.86
C ASN A 172 12.80 -11.79 -5.91
N GLN A 173 12.16 -11.86 -7.07
CA GLN A 173 10.78 -12.33 -7.21
C GLN A 173 10.55 -13.77 -6.71
N ASP A 174 11.55 -14.64 -6.81
CA ASP A 174 11.49 -16.03 -6.37
C ASP A 174 11.33 -16.15 -4.83
N ARG A 175 11.58 -15.08 -4.11
CA ARG A 175 11.38 -14.98 -2.64
C ARG A 175 10.00 -14.47 -2.26
N LEU A 176 9.18 -14.04 -3.22
CA LEU A 176 7.90 -13.41 -2.93
C LEU A 176 6.78 -14.45 -2.90
N THR A 177 5.95 -14.41 -1.85
CA THR A 177 4.66 -15.10 -1.79
C THR A 177 3.57 -14.28 -2.46
N GLY A 178 3.62 -12.95 -2.32
CA GLY A 178 2.70 -12.03 -2.92
C GLY A 178 3.22 -10.60 -2.81
N MET A 179 2.57 -9.70 -3.53
CA MET A 179 2.87 -8.27 -3.51
C MET A 179 1.62 -7.45 -3.74
N VAL A 180 1.52 -6.31 -3.07
CA VAL A 180 0.62 -5.22 -3.46
C VAL A 180 1.41 -3.94 -3.62
N MET A 181 1.18 -3.25 -4.74
CA MET A 181 1.87 -1.99 -5.05
C MET A 181 0.87 -0.97 -5.57
N GLU A 182 0.88 0.21 -4.97
CA GLU A 182 0.24 1.38 -5.53
C GLU A 182 1.22 2.10 -6.45
N PHE A 183 0.91 2.11 -7.74
CA PHE A 183 1.65 2.87 -8.74
C PHE A 183 1.05 4.26 -8.88
N HIS A 184 1.90 5.27 -8.79
CA HIS A 184 1.53 6.68 -8.99
C HIS A 184 1.96 7.16 -10.38
N ASP A 185 1.31 8.22 -10.88
CA ASP A 185 1.57 8.81 -12.20
C ASP A 185 1.58 7.77 -13.34
N CYS A 186 0.61 6.82 -13.30
CA CYS A 186 0.55 5.68 -14.23
C CYS A 186 0.41 6.12 -15.68
N ASP A 187 -0.25 7.24 -15.96
CA ASP A 187 -0.40 7.82 -17.28
C ASP A 187 0.95 8.26 -17.90
N LEU A 188 1.93 8.61 -17.06
CA LEU A 188 3.29 8.97 -17.48
C LEU A 188 4.23 7.76 -17.59
N HIS A 189 3.94 6.69 -16.85
CA HIS A 189 4.86 5.56 -16.66
C HIS A 189 4.32 4.22 -17.17
N LEU A 190 3.29 4.22 -18.00
CA LEU A 190 2.62 3.02 -18.51
C LEU A 190 3.60 1.99 -19.11
N GLY A 191 4.58 2.46 -19.91
CA GLY A 191 5.57 1.56 -20.50
C GLY A 191 6.52 0.89 -19.49
N LEU A 192 6.77 1.53 -18.34
CA LEU A 192 7.53 0.91 -17.24
C LEU A 192 6.71 -0.16 -16.54
N ILE A 193 5.40 0.07 -16.36
CA ILE A 193 4.48 -0.90 -15.78
C ILE A 193 4.36 -2.11 -16.72
N GLU A 194 4.17 -1.89 -18.04
CA GLU A 194 4.11 -2.96 -19.05
C GLU A 194 5.38 -3.82 -19.04
N ASN A 195 6.56 -3.18 -19.07
CA ASN A 195 7.84 -3.88 -19.01
C ASN A 195 7.99 -4.69 -17.71
N PHE A 196 7.56 -4.14 -16.57
CA PHE A 196 7.56 -4.85 -15.31
C PHE A 196 6.64 -6.06 -15.34
N LEU A 197 5.37 -5.90 -15.75
CA LEU A 197 4.40 -6.99 -15.85
C LEU A 197 4.86 -8.12 -16.80
N SER A 198 5.59 -7.77 -17.85
CA SER A 198 6.12 -8.77 -18.81
C SER A 198 7.25 -9.64 -18.25
N LYS A 199 7.95 -9.20 -17.20
CA LYS A 199 9.11 -9.86 -16.60
C LYS A 199 8.83 -10.47 -15.22
N PHE A 200 7.78 -9.98 -14.56
CA PHE A 200 7.45 -10.38 -13.21
C PHE A 200 6.71 -11.71 -13.20
N SER A 201 7.22 -12.69 -12.45
CA SER A 201 6.73 -14.07 -12.46
C SER A 201 5.44 -14.28 -11.67
N LEU A 202 5.13 -13.39 -10.72
CA LEU A 202 3.89 -13.50 -9.96
C LEU A 202 2.68 -13.08 -10.81
N SER A 203 1.58 -13.80 -10.66
CA SER A 203 0.34 -13.52 -11.36
C SER A 203 -0.33 -12.25 -10.84
N LEU A 204 -0.72 -11.34 -11.71
CA LEU A 204 -1.62 -10.25 -11.37
C LEU A 204 -2.98 -10.83 -10.97
N VAL A 205 -3.50 -10.45 -9.79
CA VAL A 205 -4.73 -11.04 -9.20
C VAL A 205 -5.81 -10.02 -8.85
N ASN A 206 -5.44 -8.75 -8.69
CA ASN A 206 -6.40 -7.64 -8.55
C ASN A 206 -5.84 -6.34 -9.10
N ILE A 207 -6.73 -5.51 -9.61
CA ILE A 207 -6.47 -4.11 -9.99
C ILE A 207 -7.56 -3.26 -9.37
N HIS A 208 -7.16 -2.21 -8.68
CA HIS A 208 -8.07 -1.19 -8.21
C HIS A 208 -7.54 0.20 -8.60
N ALA A 209 -8.40 1.04 -9.18
CA ALA A 209 -8.03 2.40 -9.54
C ALA A 209 -8.35 3.33 -8.37
N ASN A 210 -7.31 3.95 -7.77
CA ASN A 210 -7.48 4.85 -6.64
C ASN A 210 -8.24 6.13 -7.07
N ASN A 211 -9.46 6.29 -6.58
CA ASN A 211 -10.34 7.41 -6.92
C ASN A 211 -10.02 8.73 -6.18
N ASN A 212 -8.92 8.77 -5.39
CA ASN A 212 -8.32 10.04 -4.96
C ASN A 212 -7.59 10.71 -6.13
N GLY A 213 -6.99 9.93 -7.03
CA GLY A 213 -6.37 10.40 -8.24
C GLY A 213 -7.36 10.86 -9.32
N ALA A 214 -6.84 11.48 -10.36
CA ALA A 214 -7.58 11.81 -11.57
C ALA A 214 -7.45 10.67 -12.60
N ILE A 215 -8.26 10.75 -13.65
CA ILE A 215 -8.06 9.98 -14.88
C ILE A 215 -7.55 10.97 -15.92
N ASP A 216 -6.45 10.65 -16.60
CA ASP A 216 -5.97 11.49 -17.71
C ASP A 216 -7.03 11.51 -18.84
N ASN A 217 -7.52 12.70 -19.17
CA ASN A 217 -8.61 12.87 -20.14
C ASN A 217 -8.22 12.48 -21.57
N ARG A 218 -6.93 12.41 -21.88
CA ARG A 218 -6.40 12.12 -23.22
C ARG A 218 -6.20 10.62 -23.43
N THR A 219 -5.69 9.92 -22.39
CA THR A 219 -5.36 8.50 -22.46
C THR A 219 -6.43 7.60 -21.82
N GLY A 220 -7.22 8.15 -20.91
CA GLY A 220 -8.19 7.41 -20.10
C GLY A 220 -7.53 6.61 -18.96
N ILE A 221 -6.22 6.79 -18.73
CA ILE A 221 -5.47 6.03 -17.71
C ILE A 221 -5.60 6.73 -16.35
N PRO A 222 -5.90 6.00 -15.26
CA PRO A 222 -5.89 6.54 -13.90
C PRO A 222 -4.47 6.96 -13.48
N HIS A 223 -4.35 8.03 -12.71
CA HIS A 223 -3.07 8.45 -12.15
C HIS A 223 -2.51 7.46 -11.12
N ALA A 224 -3.38 6.77 -10.37
CA ALA A 224 -2.95 5.79 -9.38
C ALA A 224 -3.69 4.45 -9.56
N LEU A 225 -2.91 3.36 -9.52
CA LEU A 225 -3.38 1.99 -9.65
C LEU A 225 -2.79 1.13 -8.53
N GLU A 226 -3.66 0.48 -7.76
CA GLU A 226 -3.30 -0.57 -6.81
C GLU A 226 -3.29 -1.91 -7.54
N LEU A 227 -2.11 -2.50 -7.69
CA LEU A 227 -1.92 -3.80 -8.35
C LEU A 227 -1.52 -4.84 -7.31
N SER A 228 -2.25 -5.95 -7.26
CA SER A 228 -1.96 -7.07 -6.38
C SER A 228 -1.49 -8.28 -7.17
N PHE A 229 -0.44 -8.90 -6.69
CA PHE A 229 0.22 -10.04 -7.32
C PHE A 229 0.31 -11.22 -6.35
N SER A 230 0.22 -12.44 -6.88
CA SER A 230 0.26 -13.67 -6.11
C SER A 230 1.20 -14.69 -6.75
N SER A 231 1.91 -15.43 -5.91
CA SER A 231 2.68 -16.62 -6.33
C SER A 231 1.79 -17.84 -6.58
N GLN A 232 0.50 -17.78 -6.20
CA GLN A 232 -0.43 -18.88 -6.40
C GLN A 232 -0.89 -18.98 -7.85
N VAL A 233 -1.11 -20.20 -8.28
CA VAL A 233 -1.65 -20.45 -9.63
C VAL A 233 -3.15 -20.11 -9.65
N VAL A 234 -3.56 -19.26 -10.59
CA VAL A 234 -4.97 -18.92 -10.81
C VAL A 234 -5.60 -19.95 -11.75
N GLU A 235 -6.37 -20.86 -11.22
CA GLU A 235 -7.00 -21.97 -11.99
C GLU A 235 -8.27 -21.54 -12.74
N SER A 236 -8.85 -20.37 -12.43
CA SER A 236 -10.07 -19.86 -13.07
C SER A 236 -9.88 -19.60 -14.56
N ASN A 237 -10.93 -19.84 -15.35
CA ASN A 237 -11.02 -19.42 -16.74
C ASN A 237 -11.75 -18.09 -16.95
N GLU A 238 -12.33 -17.53 -15.89
CA GLU A 238 -13.08 -16.28 -15.92
C GLU A 238 -12.12 -15.09 -15.76
N PHE A 239 -12.35 -14.04 -16.52
CA PHE A 239 -11.66 -12.76 -16.32
C PHE A 239 -12.32 -11.96 -15.21
N CYS A 240 -11.52 -11.12 -14.57
CA CYS A 240 -12.01 -10.20 -13.57
C CYS A 240 -12.87 -9.08 -14.18
N SER A 241 -13.83 -8.59 -13.40
CA SER A 241 -14.50 -7.33 -13.61
C SER A 241 -14.08 -6.32 -12.54
N TYR A 242 -13.97 -5.06 -12.88
CA TYR A 242 -13.45 -4.03 -11.98
C TYR A 242 -14.43 -2.87 -11.79
N PRO A 243 -14.54 -2.37 -10.53
CA PRO A 243 -13.84 -2.87 -9.35
C PRO A 243 -14.24 -4.29 -8.97
N ASN A 244 -13.38 -5.01 -8.24
CA ASN A 244 -13.76 -6.29 -7.64
C ASN A 244 -14.85 -6.04 -6.59
N SER A 245 -15.70 -7.04 -6.35
CA SER A 245 -16.83 -6.93 -5.40
C SER A 245 -16.45 -6.63 -3.95
N ILE A 246 -15.18 -6.92 -3.58
CA ILE A 246 -14.64 -6.63 -2.23
C ILE A 246 -13.79 -5.36 -2.18
N ASP A 247 -13.48 -4.74 -3.33
CA ASP A 247 -12.80 -3.45 -3.35
C ASP A 247 -13.68 -2.37 -2.74
N GLN A 248 -13.06 -1.31 -2.24
CA GLN A 248 -13.75 -0.18 -1.66
C GLN A 248 -13.10 1.11 -2.16
N ARG A 249 -13.92 2.08 -2.48
CA ARG A 249 -13.48 3.41 -2.88
C ARG A 249 -12.49 3.99 -1.88
N ASN A 250 -11.33 4.44 -2.34
CA ASN A 250 -10.37 5.16 -1.50
C ASN A 250 -11.00 6.44 -0.95
N ASN A 251 -11.70 7.20 -1.80
CA ASN A 251 -12.44 8.38 -1.42
C ASN A 251 -13.95 8.13 -1.44
N SER A 252 -14.58 8.09 -0.27
CA SER A 252 -16.03 7.86 -0.13
C SER A 252 -16.91 8.96 -0.72
N PHE A 253 -16.35 10.15 -0.98
CA PHE A 253 -17.08 11.31 -1.53
C PHE A 253 -16.99 11.40 -3.07
N ARG A 254 -16.21 10.51 -3.69
CA ARG A 254 -16.07 10.45 -5.15
C ARG A 254 -16.66 9.13 -5.67
N ASP A 255 -17.10 9.14 -6.92
CA ASP A 255 -17.55 7.93 -7.58
C ASP A 255 -16.39 6.95 -7.80
N GLU A 256 -16.71 5.66 -7.75
CA GLU A 256 -15.79 4.58 -8.08
C GLU A 256 -15.32 4.67 -9.53
N ILE A 257 -14.07 4.25 -9.78
CA ILE A 257 -13.53 4.15 -11.13
C ILE A 257 -13.77 2.75 -11.67
N ILE A 258 -14.56 2.67 -12.74
CA ILE A 258 -14.82 1.43 -13.47
C ILE A 258 -13.71 1.27 -14.52
N ILE A 259 -12.97 0.18 -14.44
CA ILE A 259 -11.90 -0.12 -15.39
C ILE A 259 -12.47 -0.91 -16.55
N ASN A 260 -12.23 -0.42 -17.77
CA ASN A 260 -12.46 -1.09 -19.04
C ASN A 260 -11.12 -1.36 -19.71
N PHE A 261 -11.06 -2.35 -20.61
CA PHE A 261 -9.84 -2.65 -21.34
C PHE A 261 -9.98 -2.23 -22.79
N SER A 262 -8.97 -1.51 -23.27
CA SER A 262 -8.79 -1.23 -24.70
C SER A 262 -7.98 -2.35 -25.34
N ASP A 263 -8.32 -2.69 -26.55
CA ASP A 263 -7.54 -3.64 -27.37
C ASP A 263 -6.20 -3.02 -27.81
#